data_fdb1dec9491f2765b3974d0b44105fe3
#
_entry.id   fdb1dec9491f2765b3974d0b44105fe3
#
_cell.length_a   1.000
_cell.length_b   1.000
_cell.length_c   1.000
_cell.angle_alpha   90.00
_cell.angle_beta   90.00
_cell.angle_gamma   90.00
#
_symmetry.space_group_name_H-M   'P 1'
#
loop_
_entity.id
_entity.type
_entity.pdbx_description
1 polymer ?
#
loop_
_entity_poly.entity_id
_entity_poly.type
_entity_poly.pdbx_seq_one_letter_code
_entity_poly.pdbx_strand_id
1 'polypeptide(L)' 'MNQVRARVYVTFKPSVLDPQGQTICAALNGLGHRGIEDVRQGKYFEITMQPGEDLDAIARDVLSNPVIEDYRIEMLES' A
#
# COMPACT_ATOMS: atom_id res chain seq x y z
N MET A 1 -2.69 29.02 -5.01
CA MET A 1 -1.69 28.05 -5.44
C MET A 1 -2.29 26.68 -5.39
N ASN A 2 -2.23 26.02 -6.48
CA ASN A 2 -2.92 24.75 -6.64
C ASN A 2 -1.97 23.60 -6.34
N GLN A 3 -2.11 23.05 -5.16
CA GLN A 3 -1.41 21.82 -4.84
C GLN A 3 -2.34 20.65 -5.11
N VAL A 4 -1.74 19.54 -5.48
CA VAL A 4 -2.45 18.28 -5.69
C VAL A 4 -2.11 17.35 -4.56
N ARG A 5 -3.13 16.71 -3.99
CA ARG A 5 -2.96 15.73 -2.93
C ARG A 5 -3.41 14.37 -3.40
N ALA A 6 -2.66 13.36 -3.02
CA ALA A 6 -2.96 12.00 -3.42
C ALA A 6 -2.59 11.02 -2.33
N ARG A 7 -3.21 9.85 -2.36
CA ARG A 7 -2.84 8.71 -1.56
C ARG A 7 -2.34 7.61 -2.47
N VAL A 8 -1.28 6.96 -2.05
CA VAL A 8 -0.75 5.81 -2.78
C VAL A 8 -0.73 4.61 -1.84
N TYR A 9 -1.36 3.54 -2.27
CA TYR A 9 -1.40 2.27 -1.53
C TYR A 9 -0.52 1.28 -2.26
N VAL A 10 0.43 0.69 -1.54
CA VAL A 10 1.36 -0.29 -2.11
C VAL A 10 1.19 -1.60 -1.35
N THR A 11 0.88 -2.65 -2.07
CA THR A 11 0.63 -3.96 -1.48
C THR A 11 1.38 -5.03 -2.27
N PHE A 12 1.71 -6.14 -1.61
CA PHE A 12 2.27 -7.28 -2.32
C PHE A 12 1.27 -7.83 -3.32
N LYS A 13 1.76 -8.29 -4.46
CA LYS A 13 0.94 -9.02 -5.42
C LYS A 13 0.32 -10.24 -4.74
N PRO A 14 -0.87 -10.67 -5.17
CA PRO A 14 -1.57 -11.77 -4.49
C PRO A 14 -0.76 -13.05 -4.35
N SER A 15 0.13 -13.33 -5.30
CA SER A 15 0.95 -14.54 -5.29
C SER A 15 2.21 -14.42 -4.46
N VAL A 16 2.50 -13.23 -3.91
CA VAL A 16 3.72 -12.98 -3.14
C VAL A 16 3.43 -13.19 -1.67
N LEU A 17 4.32 -13.90 -0.99
CA LEU A 17 4.23 -14.11 0.44
C LEU A 17 4.35 -12.78 1.19
N ASP A 18 3.52 -12.60 2.21
CA ASP A 18 3.54 -11.44 3.10
C ASP A 18 3.89 -11.93 4.51
N PRO A 19 5.19 -11.96 4.88
CA PRO A 19 5.58 -12.50 6.18
C PRO A 19 5.02 -11.71 7.35
N GLN A 20 4.90 -10.38 7.21
CA GLN A 20 4.37 -9.56 8.29
C GLN A 20 2.87 -9.80 8.47
N GLY A 21 2.14 -9.92 7.38
CA GLY A 21 0.72 -10.27 7.45
C GLY A 21 0.50 -11.62 8.09
N GLN A 22 1.35 -12.60 7.76
CA GLN A 22 1.26 -13.93 8.37
C GLN A 22 1.54 -13.87 9.86
N THR A 23 2.53 -13.09 10.28
CA THR A 23 2.85 -12.94 11.70
C THR A 23 1.67 -12.31 12.45
N ILE A 24 1.05 -11.29 11.87
CA ILE A 24 -0.10 -10.64 12.47
C ILE A 24 -1.26 -11.65 12.59
N CYS A 25 -1.50 -12.41 11.54
CA CYS A 25 -2.57 -13.41 11.54
C CYS A 25 -2.35 -14.44 12.65
N ALA A 26 -1.12 -14.93 12.79
CA ALA A 26 -0.78 -15.88 13.83
C ALA A 26 -0.98 -15.28 15.22
N ALA A 27 -0.57 -14.01 15.40
CA ALA A 27 -0.74 -13.32 16.68
C ALA A 27 -2.22 -13.17 17.05
N LEU A 28 -3.05 -12.81 16.08
CA LEU A 28 -4.49 -12.66 16.32
C LEU A 28 -5.12 -14.00 16.71
N ASN A 29 -4.74 -15.06 16.02
CA ASN A 29 -5.23 -16.38 16.35
C ASN A 29 -4.78 -16.81 17.74
N GLY A 30 -3.53 -16.48 18.11
CA GLY A 30 -3.01 -16.78 19.43
C GLY A 30 -3.73 -16.02 20.56
N LEU A 31 -4.33 -14.87 20.23
CA LEU A 31 -5.11 -14.09 21.18
C LEU A 31 -6.59 -14.53 21.22
N GLY A 32 -6.97 -15.53 20.47
CA GLY A 32 -8.32 -16.04 20.46
C GLY A 32 -9.19 -15.61 19.31
N HIS A 33 -8.68 -14.80 18.40
CA HIS A 33 -9.43 -14.34 17.23
C HIS A 33 -9.36 -15.37 16.12
N ARG A 34 -9.99 -16.51 16.32
CA ARG A 34 -9.83 -17.68 15.45
C ARG A 34 -10.57 -17.59 14.13
N GLY A 35 -11.40 -16.58 13.97
CA GLY A 35 -12.08 -16.33 12.70
C GLY A 35 -11.23 -15.59 11.68
N ILE A 36 -10.02 -15.17 12.07
CA ILE A 36 -9.10 -14.47 11.15
C ILE A 36 -8.33 -15.49 10.35
N GLU A 37 -8.60 -15.55 9.05
CA GLU A 37 -8.04 -16.56 8.17
C GLU A 37 -6.81 -16.08 7.42
N ASP A 38 -6.72 -14.77 7.16
CA ASP A 38 -5.60 -14.20 6.44
C ASP A 38 -5.47 -12.74 6.81
N VAL A 39 -4.23 -12.24 6.77
CA VAL A 39 -3.95 -10.83 6.96
C VAL A 39 -2.92 -10.43 5.92
N ARG A 40 -3.23 -9.37 5.17
CA ARG A 40 -2.30 -8.78 4.21
C ARG A 40 -2.05 -7.35 4.65
N GLN A 41 -0.82 -6.90 4.56
CA GLN A 41 -0.49 -5.53 4.88
C GLN A 41 0.29 -4.88 3.76
N GLY A 42 0.37 -3.57 3.80
CA GLY A 42 1.10 -2.84 2.78
C GLY A 42 1.52 -1.49 3.31
N LYS A 43 1.95 -0.64 2.38
CA LYS A 43 2.40 0.71 2.68
C LYS A 43 1.36 1.71 2.22
N TYR A 44 1.36 2.85 2.88
CA TYR A 44 0.44 3.93 2.58
C TYR A 44 1.23 5.23 2.57
N PHE A 45 1.06 6.02 1.51
CA PHE A 45 1.71 7.30 1.35
C PHE A 45 0.69 8.40 1.10
N GLU A 46 0.87 9.53 1.74
CA GLU A 46 0.15 10.75 1.38
C GLU A 46 1.15 11.70 0.72
N ILE A 47 0.81 12.18 -0.45
CA ILE A 47 1.71 13.00 -1.24
C ILE A 47 1.02 14.31 -1.57
N THR A 48 1.70 15.40 -1.27
CA THR A 48 1.29 16.75 -1.70
C THR A 48 2.33 17.21 -2.72
N MET A 49 1.86 17.61 -3.89
CA MET A 49 2.77 17.92 -4.99
C MET A 49 2.24 19.06 -5.82
N GLN A 50 3.12 19.66 -6.62
CA GLN A 50 2.73 20.63 -7.61
C GLN A 50 2.03 19.93 -8.76
N PRO A 51 1.08 20.60 -9.44
CA PRO A 51 0.48 20.02 -10.65
C PRO A 51 1.57 19.71 -11.68
N GLY A 52 1.38 18.65 -12.43
CA GLY A 52 2.29 18.26 -13.49
C GLY A 52 3.29 17.18 -13.11
N GLU A 53 3.38 16.82 -11.83
CA GLU A 53 4.22 15.70 -11.44
C GLU A 53 3.62 14.39 -11.92
N ASP A 54 4.47 13.47 -12.31
CA ASP A 54 4.05 12.16 -12.77
C ASP A 54 4.02 11.20 -11.59
N LEU A 55 2.90 11.17 -10.88
CA LEU A 55 2.77 10.35 -9.69
C LEU A 55 2.81 8.87 -10.02
N ASP A 56 2.32 8.49 -11.18
CA ASP A 56 2.34 7.10 -11.60
C ASP A 56 3.78 6.58 -11.71
N ALA A 57 4.66 7.37 -12.32
CA ALA A 57 6.07 7.02 -12.41
C ALA A 57 6.73 6.99 -11.03
N ILE A 58 6.38 7.93 -10.15
CA ILE A 58 6.92 7.97 -8.80
C ILE A 58 6.51 6.71 -8.03
N ALA A 59 5.24 6.35 -8.09
CA ALA A 59 4.74 5.16 -7.40
C ALA A 59 5.42 3.90 -7.92
N ARG A 60 5.53 3.78 -9.23
CA ARG A 60 6.14 2.61 -9.85
C ARG A 60 7.62 2.48 -9.55
N ASP A 61 8.36 3.59 -9.64
CA ASP A 61 9.81 3.54 -9.63
C ASP A 61 10.44 3.76 -8.26
N VAL A 62 9.71 4.43 -7.36
CA VAL A 62 10.26 4.84 -6.07
C VAL A 62 9.50 4.22 -4.91
N LEU A 63 8.18 4.26 -4.94
CA LEU A 63 7.36 3.85 -3.79
C LEU A 63 7.11 2.36 -3.74
N SER A 64 7.17 1.68 -4.87
CA SER A 64 6.89 0.25 -4.93
C SER A 64 8.03 -0.50 -5.60
N ASN A 65 8.04 -1.81 -5.41
CA ASN A 65 8.87 -2.71 -6.19
C ASN A 65 7.94 -3.43 -7.18
N PRO A 66 7.93 -3.04 -8.46
CA PRO A 66 6.93 -3.56 -9.40
C PRO A 66 7.05 -5.06 -9.68
N VAL A 67 8.16 -5.67 -9.28
CA VAL A 67 8.32 -7.12 -9.44
C VAL A 67 7.41 -7.87 -8.47
N ILE A 68 7.26 -7.36 -7.24
CA ILE A 68 6.54 -8.06 -6.17
C ILE A 68 5.36 -7.27 -5.61
N GLU A 69 5.21 -6.01 -5.99
CA GLU A 69 4.16 -5.15 -5.42
C GLU A 69 3.30 -4.53 -6.51
N ASP A 70 2.05 -4.31 -6.14
CA ASP A 70 1.12 -3.49 -6.92
C ASP A 70 0.93 -2.17 -6.19
N TYR A 71 0.49 -1.14 -6.91
CA TYR A 71 0.14 0.13 -6.28
C TYR A 71 -1.19 0.63 -6.82
N ARG A 72 -1.84 1.46 -6.02
CA ARG A 72 -3.08 2.13 -6.40
C ARG A 72 -3.00 3.59 -5.96
N ILE A 73 -3.37 4.47 -6.86
CA ILE A 73 -3.36 5.92 -6.61
C ILE A 73 -4.79 6.39 -6.44
N GLU A 74 -5.01 7.18 -5.39
CA GLU A 74 -6.28 7.84 -5.15
C GLU A 74 -6.02 9.34 -5.13
N MET A 75 -6.57 10.06 -6.10
CA MET A 75 -6.44 11.52 -6.15
C MET A 75 -7.47 12.13 -5.21
N LEU A 76 -7.03 13.07 -4.41
CA LEU A 76 -7.90 13.76 -3.46
C LEU A 76 -8.28 15.12 -4.02
N GLU A 77 -9.49 15.55 -3.71
CA GLU A 77 -9.90 16.89 -4.04
C GLU A 77 -9.20 17.88 -3.11
N SER A 78 -8.72 18.95 -3.71
CA SER A 78 -8.03 20.00 -2.95
C SER A 78 -9.02 20.93 -2.27
#